data_25121450189c610d2b481bcbd19b7c41
#
_entry.id   25121450189c610d2b481bcbd19b7c41
#
_cell.length_a   1.000
_cell.length_b   1.000
_cell.length_c   1.000
_cell.angle_alpha   90.00
_cell.angle_beta   90.00
_cell.angle_gamma   90.00
#
_symmetry.space_group_name_H-M   'P 1'
#
loop_
_entity.id
_entity.type
_entity.pdbx_description
1 polymer ?
#
loop_
_entity_poly.entity_id
_entity_poly.type
_entity_poly.pdbx_seq_one_letter_code
_entity_poly.pdbx_strand_id
1 'polypeptide(L)'
;MKTTFSRLFSMIAALLMLCLLITGVAFRFLMMSWVESEKRKSLSADASALADLAEAYDSAGELESNWNFQIGLSLFSEVGEVGALICDEDGYVVICSCDNLTCDHVGKQVPESYRREMLREGVYYEKNVHLADIYDDARFLAGQAVVNDQTGNLVGFVVVTAPMNQTTDYMLRSSTFFIYTAIAALGLALVAATFMSRSLVRPLGQMADVARRFGYGETKLRAEQTKSNTREVNDLALAFNTMADSLEQSEQRRQEFIANVSHELKTPMTTI
;
A
#
# COMPACT_ATOMS: atom_id res chain seq x y z
N MET A 1 30.70 21.19 -6.52
CA MET A 1 29.94 21.61 -5.34
C MET A 1 28.49 21.20 -5.53
N LYS A 2 27.91 20.37 -4.64
CA LYS A 2 26.49 20.03 -4.71
C LYS A 2 25.70 21.31 -4.36
N THR A 3 24.90 21.79 -5.31
CA THR A 3 24.04 22.96 -5.07
C THR A 3 23.07 22.67 -3.93
N THR A 4 22.67 23.69 -3.16
CA THR A 4 21.65 23.58 -2.10
C THR A 4 20.38 22.88 -2.60
N PHE A 5 20.05 23.09 -3.88
CA PHE A 5 18.98 22.40 -4.57
C PHE A 5 19.18 20.88 -4.63
N SER A 6 20.37 20.41 -5.03
CA SER A 6 20.66 18.97 -5.10
C SER A 6 20.52 18.28 -3.74
N ARG A 7 20.86 18.98 -2.64
CA ARG A 7 20.70 18.46 -1.28
C ARG A 7 19.22 18.40 -0.87
N LEU A 8 18.47 19.46 -1.11
CA LEU A 8 17.03 19.53 -0.81
C LEU A 8 16.25 18.49 -1.63
N PHE A 9 16.54 18.40 -2.92
CA PHE A 9 15.93 17.40 -3.80
C PHE A 9 16.22 15.97 -3.35
N SER A 10 17.49 15.66 -3.03
CA SER A 10 17.84 14.32 -2.56
C SER A 10 17.20 13.97 -1.22
N MET A 11 17.04 14.96 -0.33
CA MET A 11 16.39 14.75 0.96
C MET A 11 14.89 14.51 0.82
N ILE A 12 14.20 15.28 -0.05
CA ILE A 12 12.77 15.07 -0.35
C ILE A 12 12.56 13.72 -1.05
N ALA A 13 13.40 13.38 -2.03
CA ALA A 13 13.32 12.10 -2.73
C ALA A 13 13.56 10.92 -1.77
N ALA A 14 14.53 11.02 -0.87
CA ALA A 14 14.79 10.00 0.14
C ALA A 14 13.61 9.86 1.13
N LEU A 15 13.01 10.99 1.55
CA LEU A 15 11.83 10.98 2.43
C LEU A 15 10.64 10.33 1.74
N LEU A 16 10.39 10.65 0.46
CA LEU A 16 9.31 10.03 -0.32
C LEU A 16 9.52 8.52 -0.50
N MET A 17 10.75 8.10 -0.84
CA MET A 17 11.09 6.68 -0.93
C MET A 17 10.89 5.95 0.39
N LEU A 18 11.32 6.54 1.50
CA LEU A 18 11.12 5.98 2.84
C LEU A 18 9.63 5.86 3.18
N CYS A 19 8.86 6.90 2.89
CA CYS A 19 7.41 6.90 3.10
C CYS A 19 6.71 5.80 2.29
N LEU A 20 7.04 5.65 1.00
CA LEU A 20 6.50 4.60 0.14
C LEU A 20 6.90 3.20 0.64
N LEU A 21 8.12 3.03 1.11
CA LEU A 21 8.57 1.75 1.67
C LEU A 21 7.80 1.39 2.94
N ILE A 22 7.66 2.32 3.88
CA ILE A 22 6.90 2.12 5.12
C ILE A 22 5.43 1.80 4.79
N THR A 23 4.83 2.57 3.89
CA THR A 23 3.44 2.35 3.46
C THR A 23 3.27 0.98 2.78
N GLY A 24 4.23 0.56 1.95
CA GLY A 24 4.21 -0.76 1.30
C GLY A 24 4.30 -1.93 2.29
N VAL A 25 5.19 -1.82 3.29
CA VAL A 25 5.31 -2.82 4.36
C VAL A 25 4.04 -2.87 5.21
N ALA A 26 3.52 -1.70 5.60
CA ALA A 26 2.29 -1.59 6.38
C ALA A 26 1.08 -2.16 5.61
N PHE A 27 0.96 -1.82 4.32
CA PHE A 27 -0.09 -2.36 3.44
C PHE A 27 -0.04 -3.88 3.37
N ARG A 28 1.16 -4.46 3.15
CA ARG A 28 1.33 -5.92 3.11
C ARG A 28 0.93 -6.59 4.41
N PHE A 29 1.34 -6.02 5.55
CA PHE A 29 1.02 -6.56 6.87
C PHE A 29 -0.49 -6.50 7.16
N LEU A 30 -1.12 -5.35 6.91
CA LEU A 30 -2.56 -5.16 7.10
C LEU A 30 -3.38 -6.07 6.18
N MET A 31 -2.98 -6.19 4.90
CA MET A 31 -3.65 -7.05 3.94
C MET A 31 -3.59 -8.52 4.34
N MET A 32 -2.43 -8.98 4.82
CA MET A 32 -2.25 -10.36 5.30
C MET A 32 -3.13 -10.65 6.51
N SER A 33 -3.15 -9.74 7.49
CA SER A 33 -3.99 -9.86 8.68
C SER A 33 -5.48 -9.82 8.35
N TRP A 34 -5.87 -8.95 7.42
CA TRP A 34 -7.27 -8.85 6.98
C TRP A 34 -7.74 -10.11 6.26
N VAL A 35 -6.95 -10.62 5.30
CA VAL A 35 -7.28 -11.83 4.55
C VAL A 35 -7.39 -13.05 5.47
N GLU A 36 -6.47 -13.20 6.43
CA GLU A 36 -6.52 -14.29 7.43
C GLU A 36 -7.80 -14.19 8.29
N SER A 37 -8.12 -12.99 8.76
CA SER A 37 -9.33 -12.75 9.56
C SER A 37 -10.61 -13.04 8.78
N GLU A 38 -10.66 -12.64 7.51
CA GLU A 38 -11.81 -12.86 6.64
C GLU A 38 -11.99 -14.35 6.31
N LYS A 39 -10.90 -15.06 5.95
CA LYS A 39 -10.95 -16.50 5.71
C LYS A 39 -11.37 -17.28 6.95
N ARG A 40 -10.86 -16.90 8.13
CA ARG A 40 -11.28 -17.50 9.38
C ARG A 40 -12.80 -17.35 9.61
N LYS A 41 -13.32 -16.14 9.44
CA LYS A 41 -14.76 -15.88 9.63
C LYS A 41 -15.62 -16.65 8.63
N SER A 42 -15.25 -16.58 7.36
CA SER A 42 -15.98 -17.27 6.28
C SER A 42 -16.00 -18.77 6.52
N LEU A 43 -14.82 -19.41 6.64
CA LEU A 43 -14.74 -20.86 6.79
C LEU A 43 -15.40 -21.38 8.09
N SER A 44 -15.29 -20.61 9.18
CA SER A 44 -15.96 -20.99 10.43
C SER A 44 -17.49 -20.90 10.32
N ALA A 45 -18.00 -19.88 9.63
CA ALA A 45 -19.44 -19.76 9.36
C ALA A 45 -19.93 -20.89 8.43
N ASP A 46 -19.14 -21.22 7.41
CA ASP A 46 -19.42 -22.29 6.47
C ASP A 46 -19.44 -23.66 7.16
N ALA A 47 -18.46 -23.93 8.05
CA ALA A 47 -18.41 -25.16 8.82
C ALA A 47 -19.62 -25.31 9.76
N SER A 48 -20.02 -24.21 10.43
CA SER A 48 -21.18 -24.22 11.30
C SER A 48 -22.47 -24.45 10.50
N ALA A 49 -22.69 -23.74 9.40
CA ALA A 49 -23.87 -23.90 8.57
C ALA A 49 -24.00 -25.31 8.00
N LEU A 50 -22.87 -25.91 7.58
CA LEU A 50 -22.85 -27.30 7.10
C LEU A 50 -23.06 -28.31 8.22
N ALA A 51 -22.59 -28.04 9.45
CA ALA A 51 -22.82 -28.89 10.59
C ALA A 51 -24.32 -28.93 10.96
N ASP A 52 -24.97 -27.76 11.01
CA ASP A 52 -26.44 -27.66 11.26
C ASP A 52 -27.23 -28.39 10.17
N LEU A 53 -26.79 -28.28 8.90
CA LEU A 53 -27.44 -28.98 7.79
C LEU A 53 -27.24 -30.49 7.88
N ALA A 54 -26.00 -30.94 8.18
CA ALA A 54 -25.70 -32.36 8.34
C ALA A 54 -26.50 -33.00 9.48
N GLU A 55 -26.68 -32.31 10.61
CA GLU A 55 -27.52 -32.76 11.71
C GLU A 55 -29.01 -32.91 11.30
N ALA A 56 -29.54 -31.94 10.55
CA ALA A 56 -30.90 -31.99 10.07
C ALA A 56 -31.18 -33.22 9.17
N TYR A 57 -30.21 -33.54 8.26
CA TYR A 57 -30.32 -34.72 7.38
C TYR A 57 -30.08 -36.04 8.11
N ASP A 58 -29.19 -36.08 9.11
CA ASP A 58 -28.97 -37.25 9.97
C ASP A 58 -30.25 -37.58 10.77
N SER A 59 -30.87 -36.57 11.39
CA SER A 59 -32.12 -36.71 12.12
C SER A 59 -33.28 -37.27 11.28
N ALA A 60 -33.24 -37.03 9.97
CA ALA A 60 -34.16 -37.61 9.00
C ALA A 60 -33.77 -39.02 8.53
N GLY A 61 -32.57 -39.51 8.88
CA GLY A 61 -32.03 -40.80 8.43
C GLY A 61 -31.58 -40.78 6.94
N GLU A 62 -31.36 -39.63 6.36
CA GLU A 62 -31.15 -39.45 4.92
C GLU A 62 -29.73 -38.94 4.56
N LEU A 63 -28.84 -38.76 5.54
CA LEU A 63 -27.55 -38.09 5.33
C LEU A 63 -26.73 -38.70 4.18
N GLU A 64 -26.54 -40.02 4.17
CA GLU A 64 -25.73 -40.71 3.17
C GLU A 64 -26.44 -40.98 1.84
N SER A 65 -27.77 -41.08 1.85
CA SER A 65 -28.56 -41.51 0.69
C SER A 65 -29.20 -40.37 -0.09
N ASN A 66 -29.17 -39.15 0.43
CA ASN A 66 -29.89 -38.02 -0.16
C ASN A 66 -29.08 -37.34 -1.27
N TRP A 67 -29.43 -37.59 -2.51
CA TRP A 67 -28.86 -36.97 -3.69
C TRP A 67 -28.90 -35.42 -3.68
N ASN A 68 -29.98 -34.83 -3.12
CA ASN A 68 -30.11 -33.38 -3.02
C ASN A 68 -29.06 -32.75 -2.07
N PHE A 69 -28.72 -33.48 -0.98
CA PHE A 69 -27.64 -33.05 -0.07
C PHE A 69 -26.30 -33.03 -0.78
N GLN A 70 -25.97 -34.07 -1.55
CA GLN A 70 -24.70 -34.13 -2.31
C GLN A 70 -24.60 -33.02 -3.36
N ILE A 71 -25.69 -32.76 -4.12
CA ILE A 71 -25.74 -31.65 -5.08
C ILE A 71 -25.58 -30.31 -4.36
N GLY A 72 -26.28 -30.11 -3.23
CA GLY A 72 -26.18 -28.91 -2.42
C GLY A 72 -24.74 -28.66 -1.94
N LEU A 73 -24.07 -29.72 -1.47
CA LEU A 73 -22.67 -29.66 -1.02
C LEU A 73 -21.69 -29.33 -2.15
N SER A 74 -21.90 -29.92 -3.35
CA SER A 74 -21.11 -29.64 -4.53
C SER A 74 -21.27 -28.17 -4.99
N LEU A 75 -22.51 -27.68 -5.08
CA LEU A 75 -22.78 -26.28 -5.41
C LEU A 75 -22.20 -25.31 -4.38
N PHE A 76 -22.32 -25.62 -3.10
CA PHE A 76 -21.73 -24.84 -2.02
C PHE A 76 -20.19 -24.74 -2.18
N SER A 77 -19.56 -25.87 -2.47
CA SER A 77 -18.12 -25.96 -2.71
C SER A 77 -17.66 -25.14 -3.92
N GLU A 78 -18.40 -25.23 -5.02
CA GLU A 78 -18.09 -24.53 -6.26
C GLU A 78 -18.22 -23.00 -6.09
N VAL A 79 -19.30 -22.54 -5.49
CA VAL A 79 -19.55 -21.10 -5.26
C VAL A 79 -18.59 -20.52 -4.24
N GLY A 80 -18.28 -21.26 -3.16
CA GLY A 80 -17.37 -20.84 -2.10
C GLY A 80 -15.89 -21.02 -2.42
N GLU A 81 -15.55 -21.71 -3.50
CA GLU A 81 -14.17 -22.14 -3.81
C GLU A 81 -13.52 -22.89 -2.62
N VAL A 82 -14.32 -23.71 -1.92
CA VAL A 82 -13.92 -24.45 -0.73
C VAL A 82 -14.11 -25.96 -0.94
N GLY A 83 -13.31 -26.76 -0.29
CA GLY A 83 -13.57 -28.20 -0.17
C GLY A 83 -14.39 -28.48 1.09
N ALA A 84 -15.48 -29.21 0.98
CA ALA A 84 -16.25 -29.64 2.13
C ALA A 84 -16.25 -31.17 2.25
N LEU A 85 -16.00 -31.66 3.45
CA LEU A 85 -15.93 -33.06 3.81
C LEU A 85 -16.88 -33.32 4.98
N ILE A 86 -17.71 -34.34 4.86
CA ILE A 86 -18.50 -34.89 5.96
C ILE A 86 -17.85 -36.19 6.36
N CYS A 87 -17.55 -36.32 7.65
CA CYS A 87 -16.89 -37.49 8.21
C CYS A 87 -17.79 -38.17 9.24
N ASP A 88 -17.61 -39.48 9.42
CA ASP A 88 -18.24 -40.26 10.47
C ASP A 88 -17.67 -39.95 11.87
N GLU A 89 -18.13 -40.69 12.89
CA GLU A 89 -17.66 -40.57 14.29
C GLU A 89 -16.17 -40.87 14.46
N ASP A 90 -15.61 -41.72 13.61
CA ASP A 90 -14.20 -42.11 13.58
C ASP A 90 -13.34 -41.15 12.72
N GLY A 91 -13.98 -40.20 12.05
CA GLY A 91 -13.34 -39.19 11.21
C GLY A 91 -13.01 -39.66 9.79
N TYR A 92 -13.59 -40.77 9.34
CA TYR A 92 -13.49 -41.19 7.94
C TYR A 92 -14.42 -40.34 7.08
N VAL A 93 -13.92 -39.85 5.96
CA VAL A 93 -14.71 -39.08 4.99
C VAL A 93 -15.76 -39.97 4.35
N VAL A 94 -17.02 -39.67 4.59
CA VAL A 94 -18.17 -40.37 4.02
C VAL A 94 -18.68 -39.65 2.78
N ILE A 95 -18.76 -38.30 2.84
CA ILE A 95 -19.24 -37.46 1.75
C ILE A 95 -18.20 -36.38 1.46
N CYS A 96 -17.89 -36.18 0.19
CA CYS A 96 -17.00 -35.10 -0.28
C CYS A 96 -17.74 -34.20 -1.27
N SER A 97 -17.45 -32.91 -1.24
CA SER A 97 -18.00 -31.92 -2.18
C SER A 97 -17.45 -32.01 -3.60
N CYS A 98 -16.59 -33.00 -3.90
CA CYS A 98 -16.07 -33.22 -5.24
C CYS A 98 -17.18 -33.72 -6.18
N ASP A 99 -17.15 -33.22 -7.40
CA ASP A 99 -18.15 -33.54 -8.46
C ASP A 99 -18.04 -34.99 -9.02
N ASN A 100 -17.07 -35.77 -8.52
CA ASN A 100 -16.80 -37.13 -9.00
C ASN A 100 -17.39 -38.18 -8.04
N LEU A 101 -18.22 -39.04 -8.58
CA LEU A 101 -18.73 -40.24 -7.90
C LEU A 101 -17.65 -41.20 -7.36
N THR A 102 -16.42 -41.08 -7.82
CA THR A 102 -15.23 -41.79 -7.35
C THR A 102 -14.17 -40.81 -6.88
N CYS A 103 -14.48 -40.11 -5.82
CA CYS A 103 -13.55 -39.15 -5.22
C CYS A 103 -12.53 -39.91 -4.35
N ASP A 104 -11.25 -39.67 -4.56
CA ASP A 104 -10.14 -40.29 -3.80
C ASP A 104 -10.13 -39.84 -2.31
N HIS A 105 -10.97 -38.88 -1.92
CA HIS A 105 -11.07 -38.40 -0.54
C HIS A 105 -11.94 -39.27 0.35
N VAL A 106 -12.96 -39.95 -0.23
CA VAL A 106 -13.87 -40.81 0.51
C VAL A 106 -13.13 -42.03 1.07
N GLY A 107 -13.35 -42.36 2.32
CA GLY A 107 -12.67 -43.43 3.05
C GLY A 107 -11.32 -43.04 3.64
N LYS A 108 -10.82 -41.83 3.39
CA LYS A 108 -9.64 -41.29 4.07
C LYS A 108 -10.01 -40.71 5.42
N GLN A 109 -9.07 -40.67 6.36
CA GLN A 109 -9.35 -40.26 7.72
C GLN A 109 -8.74 -38.88 8.02
N VAL A 110 -9.55 -38.00 8.61
CA VAL A 110 -9.08 -36.74 9.17
C VAL A 110 -8.25 -37.03 10.42
N PRO A 111 -7.02 -36.46 10.56
CA PRO A 111 -6.15 -36.74 11.69
C PRO A 111 -6.83 -36.48 13.04
N GLU A 112 -6.54 -37.35 14.02
CA GLU A 112 -7.13 -37.30 15.36
C GLU A 112 -6.87 -35.99 16.10
N SER A 113 -5.73 -35.34 15.83
CA SER A 113 -5.39 -34.04 16.40
C SER A 113 -6.46 -32.98 16.12
N TYR A 114 -6.93 -32.89 14.89
CA TYR A 114 -7.97 -31.93 14.50
C TYR A 114 -9.35 -32.30 15.03
N ARG A 115 -9.70 -33.58 15.02
CA ARG A 115 -10.99 -34.08 15.56
C ARG A 115 -11.14 -33.78 17.04
N ARG A 116 -10.05 -33.96 17.81
CA ARG A 116 -10.03 -33.66 19.25
C ARG A 116 -10.27 -32.18 19.55
N GLU A 117 -9.68 -31.29 18.76
CA GLU A 117 -9.89 -29.85 18.93
C GLU A 117 -11.31 -29.42 18.50
N MET A 118 -11.90 -30.02 17.46
CA MET A 118 -13.30 -29.78 17.07
C MET A 118 -14.28 -30.18 18.16
N LEU A 119 -14.02 -31.26 18.88
CA LEU A 119 -14.84 -31.68 20.05
C LEU A 119 -14.71 -30.73 21.24
N ARG A 120 -13.57 -30.04 21.35
CA ARG A 120 -13.27 -29.16 22.48
C ARG A 120 -13.75 -27.73 22.29
N GLU A 121 -13.60 -27.17 21.08
CA GLU A 121 -13.79 -25.74 20.80
C GLU A 121 -15.12 -25.41 20.11
N GLY A 122 -15.90 -26.42 19.73
CA GLY A 122 -17.08 -26.23 18.86
C GLY A 122 -16.60 -26.02 17.41
N VAL A 123 -16.45 -24.78 16.96
CA VAL A 123 -15.88 -24.48 15.64
C VAL A 123 -14.36 -24.27 15.77
N TYR A 124 -13.59 -25.21 15.29
CA TYR A 124 -12.13 -25.17 15.24
C TYR A 124 -11.66 -24.56 13.92
N TYR A 125 -10.59 -23.73 13.97
CA TYR A 125 -9.96 -23.16 12.79
C TYR A 125 -8.44 -23.23 12.90
N GLU A 126 -7.79 -23.68 11.83
CA GLU A 126 -6.33 -23.68 11.71
C GLU A 126 -5.89 -23.27 10.32
N LYS A 127 -4.73 -22.60 10.25
CA LYS A 127 -4.07 -22.25 8.99
C LYS A 127 -2.88 -23.14 8.72
N ASN A 128 -2.54 -23.27 7.44
CA ASN A 128 -1.40 -24.04 6.97
C ASN A 128 -1.45 -25.52 7.36
N VAL A 129 -2.65 -26.10 7.25
CA VAL A 129 -2.89 -27.52 7.54
C VAL A 129 -2.47 -28.37 6.34
N HIS A 130 -1.76 -29.45 6.61
CA HIS A 130 -1.44 -30.48 5.63
C HIS A 130 -2.26 -31.73 5.95
N LEU A 131 -3.29 -31.97 5.16
CA LEU A 131 -4.07 -33.22 5.23
C LEU A 131 -3.47 -34.20 4.22
N ALA A 132 -2.24 -34.68 4.47
CA ALA A 132 -1.37 -35.36 3.51
C ALA A 132 -2.02 -36.56 2.79
N ASP A 133 -3.02 -37.21 3.41
CA ASP A 133 -3.76 -38.29 2.78
C ASP A 133 -4.97 -37.84 1.97
N ILE A 134 -5.46 -36.61 2.20
CA ILE A 134 -6.65 -36.05 1.57
C ILE A 134 -6.27 -35.02 0.52
N TYR A 135 -5.39 -34.06 0.85
CA TYR A 135 -4.95 -32.98 -0.04
C TYR A 135 -3.43 -32.85 -0.03
N ASP A 136 -2.85 -32.67 -1.21
CA ASP A 136 -1.40 -32.50 -1.37
C ASP A 136 -0.90 -31.08 -1.04
N ASP A 137 -1.83 -30.09 -1.03
CA ASP A 137 -1.52 -28.68 -0.82
C ASP A 137 -1.79 -28.24 0.63
N ALA A 138 -1.11 -27.16 1.03
CA ALA A 138 -1.39 -26.50 2.31
C ALA A 138 -2.73 -25.76 2.24
N ARG A 139 -3.57 -25.94 3.26
CA ARG A 139 -4.93 -25.41 3.28
C ARG A 139 -5.24 -24.67 4.58
N PHE A 140 -6.22 -23.81 4.53
CA PHE A 140 -6.98 -23.37 5.70
C PHE A 140 -8.01 -24.45 6.02
N LEU A 141 -8.22 -24.72 7.29
CA LEU A 141 -9.20 -25.68 7.78
C LEU A 141 -10.11 -25.01 8.78
N ALA A 142 -11.40 -25.17 8.62
CA ALA A 142 -12.38 -24.99 9.69
C ALA A 142 -13.21 -26.26 9.82
N GLY A 143 -13.49 -26.67 11.04
CA GLY A 143 -14.28 -27.88 11.26
C GLY A 143 -15.09 -27.80 12.54
N GLN A 144 -16.18 -28.56 12.57
CA GLN A 144 -17.08 -28.64 13.69
C GLN A 144 -17.54 -30.09 13.89
N ALA A 145 -17.65 -30.52 15.14
CA ALA A 145 -18.31 -31.77 15.47
C ALA A 145 -19.82 -31.62 15.31
N VAL A 146 -20.46 -32.58 14.68
CA VAL A 146 -21.91 -32.69 14.54
C VAL A 146 -22.44 -33.57 15.64
N VAL A 147 -23.27 -33.00 16.50
CA VAL A 147 -23.90 -33.71 17.63
C VAL A 147 -25.41 -33.64 17.44
N ASN A 148 -26.07 -34.77 17.53
CA ASN A 148 -27.52 -34.81 17.43
C ASN A 148 -28.13 -34.20 18.69
N ASP A 149 -28.85 -33.11 18.56
CA ASP A 149 -29.45 -32.34 19.66
C ASP A 149 -30.47 -33.13 20.49
N GLN A 150 -31.12 -34.15 19.90
CA GLN A 150 -32.14 -34.97 20.59
C GLN A 150 -31.52 -36.07 21.43
N THR A 151 -30.44 -36.67 20.98
CA THR A 151 -29.79 -37.84 21.63
C THR A 151 -28.54 -37.49 22.38
N GLY A 152 -27.90 -36.36 22.07
CA GLY A 152 -26.59 -35.95 22.58
C GLY A 152 -25.42 -36.78 22.03
N ASN A 153 -25.67 -37.64 21.03
CA ASN A 153 -24.63 -38.48 20.45
C ASN A 153 -23.87 -37.74 19.36
N LEU A 154 -22.58 -38.04 19.26
CA LEU A 154 -21.75 -37.59 18.13
C LEU A 154 -22.21 -38.27 16.86
N VAL A 155 -22.50 -37.53 15.82
CA VAL A 155 -22.87 -38.00 14.49
C VAL A 155 -21.64 -38.10 13.61
N GLY A 156 -20.72 -37.15 13.74
CA GLY A 156 -19.49 -37.07 12.97
C GLY A 156 -18.86 -35.70 12.99
N PHE A 157 -18.16 -35.37 11.91
CA PHE A 157 -17.44 -34.10 11.78
C PHE A 157 -17.70 -33.47 10.40
N VAL A 158 -17.88 -32.17 10.37
CA VAL A 158 -17.84 -31.38 9.16
C VAL A 158 -16.49 -30.67 9.09
N VAL A 159 -15.83 -30.76 7.95
CA VAL A 159 -14.54 -30.11 7.69
C VAL A 159 -14.64 -29.31 6.41
N VAL A 160 -14.44 -28.00 6.49
CA VAL A 160 -14.36 -27.09 5.35
C VAL A 160 -12.93 -26.63 5.17
N THR A 161 -12.44 -26.71 3.95
CA THR A 161 -11.05 -26.36 3.64
C THR A 161 -10.97 -25.39 2.46
N ALA A 162 -9.99 -24.47 2.49
CA ALA A 162 -9.68 -23.62 1.35
C ALA A 162 -8.18 -23.68 1.02
N PRO A 163 -7.80 -23.77 -0.26
CA PRO A 163 -6.39 -23.84 -0.63
C PRO A 163 -5.67 -22.51 -0.35
N MET A 164 -4.44 -22.58 0.18
CA MET A 164 -3.66 -21.37 0.47
C MET A 164 -3.07 -20.70 -0.78
N ASN A 165 -2.85 -21.45 -1.85
CA ASN A 165 -2.29 -20.93 -3.10
C ASN A 165 -3.14 -19.81 -3.72
N GLN A 166 -4.47 -19.94 -3.73
CA GLN A 166 -5.37 -18.90 -4.22
C GLN A 166 -5.21 -17.59 -3.44
N THR A 167 -5.11 -17.67 -2.12
CA THR A 167 -4.87 -16.51 -1.25
C THR A 167 -3.54 -15.84 -1.59
N THR A 168 -2.51 -16.64 -1.90
CA THR A 168 -1.19 -16.13 -2.32
C THR A 168 -1.29 -15.38 -3.65
N ASP A 169 -2.07 -15.88 -4.60
CA ASP A 169 -2.27 -15.22 -5.90
C ASP A 169 -2.98 -13.86 -5.77
N TYR A 170 -4.00 -13.75 -4.93
CA TYR A 170 -4.64 -12.46 -4.62
C TYR A 170 -3.66 -11.48 -3.97
N MET A 171 -2.80 -11.96 -3.06
CA MET A 171 -1.77 -11.13 -2.43
C MET A 171 -0.72 -10.65 -3.44
N LEU A 172 -0.29 -11.49 -4.37
CA LEU A 172 0.65 -11.13 -5.42
C LEU A 172 0.05 -10.08 -6.36
N ARG A 173 -1.19 -10.25 -6.79
CA ARG A 173 -1.90 -9.27 -7.63
C ARG A 173 -2.06 -7.92 -6.92
N SER A 174 -2.51 -7.92 -5.66
CA SER A 174 -2.61 -6.70 -4.83
C SER A 174 -1.27 -5.98 -4.68
N SER A 175 -0.18 -6.73 -4.44
CA SER A 175 1.17 -6.17 -4.35
C SER A 175 1.61 -5.55 -5.68
N THR A 176 1.24 -6.13 -6.80
CA THR A 176 1.53 -5.62 -8.14
C THR A 176 0.83 -4.27 -8.39
N PHE A 177 -0.45 -4.15 -8.02
CA PHE A 177 -1.16 -2.87 -8.09
C PHE A 177 -0.50 -1.79 -7.21
N PHE A 178 -0.07 -2.16 -6.00
CA PHE A 178 0.66 -1.24 -5.14
C PHE A 178 1.96 -0.75 -5.79
N ILE A 179 2.73 -1.63 -6.42
CA ILE A 179 3.97 -1.27 -7.13
C ILE A 179 3.68 -0.30 -8.28
N TYR A 180 2.65 -0.55 -9.09
CA TYR A 180 2.29 0.36 -10.18
C TYR A 180 1.87 1.75 -9.67
N THR A 181 1.07 1.82 -8.61
CA THR A 181 0.68 3.10 -8.01
C THR A 181 1.87 3.84 -7.40
N ALA A 182 2.81 3.13 -6.78
CA ALA A 182 4.04 3.70 -6.25
C ALA A 182 4.95 4.28 -7.35
N ILE A 183 5.10 3.56 -8.48
CA ILE A 183 5.86 4.04 -9.65
C ILE A 183 5.18 5.29 -10.25
N ALA A 184 3.87 5.28 -10.40
CA ALA A 184 3.12 6.44 -10.90
C ALA A 184 3.26 7.66 -9.99
N ALA A 185 3.17 7.47 -8.67
CA ALA A 185 3.36 8.53 -7.68
C ALA A 185 4.79 9.10 -7.73
N LEU A 186 5.80 8.23 -7.87
CA LEU A 186 7.20 8.64 -8.00
C LEU A 186 7.43 9.45 -9.29
N GLY A 187 6.83 9.02 -10.41
CA GLY A 187 6.86 9.74 -11.69
C GLY A 187 6.25 11.13 -11.57
N LEU A 188 5.08 11.23 -10.93
CA LEU A 188 4.40 12.51 -10.70
C LEU A 188 5.24 13.43 -9.81
N ALA A 189 5.85 12.90 -8.75
CA ALA A 189 6.74 13.65 -7.87
C ALA A 189 7.97 14.19 -8.62
N LEU A 190 8.54 13.40 -9.55
CA LEU A 190 9.66 13.83 -10.39
C LEU A 190 9.26 15.00 -11.32
N VAL A 191 8.10 14.92 -11.94
CA VAL A 191 7.56 15.99 -12.79
C VAL A 191 7.35 17.26 -11.95
N ALA A 192 6.69 17.15 -10.79
CA ALA A 192 6.48 18.27 -9.88
C ALA A 192 7.81 18.91 -9.42
N ALA A 193 8.81 18.09 -9.09
CA ALA A 193 10.12 18.55 -8.68
C ALA A 193 10.86 19.30 -9.81
N THR A 194 10.76 18.82 -11.06
CA THR A 194 11.37 19.52 -12.22
C THR A 194 10.67 20.86 -12.49
N PHE A 195 9.35 20.92 -12.35
CA PHE A 195 8.59 22.16 -12.47
C PHE A 195 8.99 23.17 -11.38
N MET A 196 9.01 22.74 -10.12
CA MET A 196 9.41 23.59 -9.00
C MET A 196 10.88 24.07 -9.12
N SER A 197 11.77 23.21 -9.63
CA SER A 197 13.16 23.60 -9.92
C SER A 197 13.26 24.74 -10.93
N ARG A 198 12.47 24.68 -11.98
CA ARG A 198 12.47 25.71 -13.04
C ARG A 198 11.80 27.01 -12.60
N SER A 199 10.72 26.90 -11.82
CA SER A 199 9.89 28.05 -11.43
C SER A 199 10.41 28.83 -10.21
N LEU A 200 11.10 28.15 -9.29
CA LEU A 200 11.58 28.77 -8.04
C LEU A 200 13.11 28.74 -7.90
N VAL A 201 13.69 27.56 -8.03
CA VAL A 201 15.10 27.39 -7.62
C VAL A 201 16.09 28.04 -8.58
N ARG A 202 15.87 27.90 -9.88
CA ARG A 202 16.73 28.54 -10.89
C ARG A 202 16.70 30.06 -10.83
N PRO A 203 15.53 30.74 -10.84
CA PRO A 203 15.47 32.18 -10.72
C PRO A 203 16.11 32.72 -9.46
N LEU A 204 15.86 32.11 -8.30
CA LEU A 204 16.50 32.53 -7.05
C LEU A 204 18.04 32.38 -7.10
N GLY A 205 18.54 31.34 -7.75
CA GLY A 205 19.98 31.16 -7.98
C GLY A 205 20.56 32.26 -8.88
N GLN A 206 19.85 32.64 -9.94
CA GLN A 206 20.24 33.74 -10.84
C GLN A 206 20.24 35.08 -10.10
N MET A 207 19.20 35.36 -9.29
CA MET A 207 19.17 36.58 -8.49
C MET A 207 20.32 36.66 -7.49
N ALA A 208 20.64 35.55 -6.83
CA ALA A 208 21.79 35.50 -5.91
C ALA A 208 23.13 35.77 -6.63
N ASP A 209 23.27 35.34 -7.88
CA ASP A 209 24.47 35.62 -8.70
C ASP A 209 24.49 37.09 -9.13
N VAL A 210 23.39 37.64 -9.61
CA VAL A 210 23.26 39.06 -9.96
C VAL A 210 23.54 39.94 -8.74
N ALA A 211 22.99 39.64 -7.58
CA ALA A 211 23.22 40.39 -6.35
C ALA A 211 24.70 40.34 -5.92
N ARG A 212 25.37 39.21 -6.07
CA ARG A 212 26.80 39.05 -5.79
C ARG A 212 27.66 39.90 -6.72
N ARG A 213 27.41 39.81 -8.02
CA ARG A 213 28.16 40.58 -9.05
C ARG A 213 27.93 42.09 -8.90
N PHE A 214 26.69 42.49 -8.58
CA PHE A 214 26.39 43.88 -8.24
C PHE A 214 27.25 44.37 -7.05
N GLY A 215 27.39 43.58 -5.98
CA GLY A 215 28.24 43.91 -4.84
C GLY A 215 29.73 43.98 -5.17
N TYR A 216 30.22 43.34 -6.24
CA TYR A 216 31.57 43.45 -6.73
C TYR A 216 31.80 44.61 -7.74
N GLY A 217 30.80 45.48 -7.94
CA GLY A 217 30.91 46.70 -8.72
C GLY A 217 30.28 46.66 -10.12
N GLU A 218 29.62 45.54 -10.50
CA GLU A 218 28.86 45.49 -11.75
C GLU A 218 27.46 46.12 -11.56
N THR A 219 27.42 47.43 -11.30
CA THR A 219 26.19 48.16 -10.88
C THR A 219 25.10 48.25 -11.95
N LYS A 220 25.40 47.92 -13.22
CA LYS A 220 24.43 47.92 -14.31
C LYS A 220 23.62 46.65 -14.43
N LEU A 221 23.94 45.60 -13.65
CA LEU A 221 23.20 44.35 -13.66
C LEU A 221 21.81 44.51 -13.02
N ARG A 222 20.82 43.88 -13.63
CA ARG A 222 19.45 43.82 -13.10
C ARG A 222 18.97 42.36 -13.12
N ALA A 223 18.12 42.03 -12.15
CA ALA A 223 17.46 40.74 -12.09
C ALA A 223 16.37 40.63 -13.16
N GLU A 224 16.32 39.49 -13.84
CA GLU A 224 15.37 39.26 -14.91
C GLU A 224 13.97 38.87 -14.37
N GLN A 225 12.94 39.53 -14.87
CA GLN A 225 11.54 39.22 -14.61
C GLN A 225 10.98 38.43 -15.80
N THR A 226 10.52 37.20 -15.59
CA THR A 226 9.98 36.34 -16.63
C THR A 226 8.59 35.82 -16.26
N LYS A 227 7.77 35.56 -17.28
CA LYS A 227 6.43 34.96 -17.10
C LYS A 227 6.48 33.53 -16.53
N SER A 228 7.64 32.86 -16.61
CA SER A 228 7.86 31.52 -16.05
C SER A 228 8.17 31.51 -14.54
N ASN A 229 8.46 32.68 -13.96
CA ASN A 229 8.71 32.83 -12.55
C ASN A 229 7.39 32.92 -11.76
N THR A 230 7.43 32.52 -10.51
CA THR A 230 6.29 32.80 -9.59
C THR A 230 6.21 34.30 -9.31
N ARG A 231 5.03 34.74 -8.84
CA ARG A 231 4.80 36.16 -8.50
C ARG A 231 5.81 36.65 -7.48
N GLU A 232 6.06 35.84 -6.44
CA GLU A 232 6.98 36.17 -5.35
C GLU A 232 8.43 36.35 -5.84
N VAL A 233 8.85 35.56 -6.81
CA VAL A 233 10.17 35.69 -7.43
C VAL A 233 10.27 36.97 -8.27
N ASN A 234 9.23 37.31 -9.00
CA ASN A 234 9.20 38.55 -9.78
C ASN A 234 9.12 39.80 -8.87
N ASP A 235 8.36 39.74 -7.80
CA ASP A 235 8.28 40.81 -6.80
C ASP A 235 9.65 41.04 -6.12
N LEU A 236 10.38 39.96 -5.81
CA LEU A 236 11.73 40.04 -5.28
C LEU A 236 12.72 40.61 -6.31
N ALA A 237 12.61 40.23 -7.59
CA ALA A 237 13.42 40.81 -8.66
C ALA A 237 13.16 42.30 -8.84
N LEU A 238 11.90 42.74 -8.76
CA LEU A 238 11.53 44.15 -8.82
C LEU A 238 12.11 44.93 -7.66
N ALA A 239 11.97 44.42 -6.43
CA ALA A 239 12.52 45.05 -5.24
C ALA A 239 14.05 45.21 -5.30
N PHE A 240 14.73 44.16 -5.76
CA PHE A 240 16.18 44.21 -5.99
C PHE A 240 16.55 45.27 -7.03
N ASN A 241 15.87 45.32 -8.17
CA ASN A 241 16.14 46.29 -9.23
C ASN A 241 15.90 47.74 -8.75
N THR A 242 14.84 47.98 -7.99
CA THR A 242 14.56 49.30 -7.39
C THR A 242 15.68 49.73 -6.42
N MET A 243 16.18 48.81 -5.61
CA MET A 243 17.32 49.08 -4.73
C MET A 243 18.59 49.39 -5.55
N ALA A 244 18.87 48.61 -6.61
CA ALA A 244 20.02 48.78 -7.47
C ALA A 244 20.00 50.17 -8.18
N ASP A 245 18.81 50.59 -8.67
CA ASP A 245 18.62 51.90 -9.28
C ASP A 245 18.87 53.04 -8.27
N SER A 246 18.38 52.90 -7.06
CA SER A 246 18.60 53.89 -5.98
C SER A 246 20.09 54.04 -5.60
N LEU A 247 20.83 52.93 -5.54
CA LEU A 247 22.25 52.94 -5.26
C LEU A 247 23.06 53.56 -6.41
N GLU A 248 22.73 53.23 -7.66
CA GLU A 248 23.36 53.78 -8.87
C GLU A 248 23.18 55.31 -8.88
N GLN A 249 21.95 55.80 -8.66
CA GLN A 249 21.69 57.23 -8.58
C GLN A 249 22.44 57.94 -7.44
N SER A 250 22.54 57.28 -6.29
CA SER A 250 23.27 57.82 -5.15
C SER A 250 24.76 57.96 -5.46
N GLU A 251 25.36 56.98 -6.11
CA GLU A 251 26.77 57.03 -6.50
C GLU A 251 27.02 58.08 -7.59
N GLN A 252 26.09 58.21 -8.55
CA GLN A 252 26.16 59.25 -9.57
C GLN A 252 26.15 60.65 -8.99
N ARG A 253 25.21 60.91 -8.07
CA ARG A 253 25.15 62.19 -7.31
C ARG A 253 26.39 62.48 -6.49
N ARG A 254 27.00 61.43 -5.88
CA ARG A 254 28.27 61.55 -5.16
C ARG A 254 29.42 61.95 -6.06
N GLN A 255 29.50 61.33 -7.27
CA GLN A 255 30.52 61.63 -8.25
C GLN A 255 30.38 63.08 -8.81
N GLU A 256 29.16 63.48 -9.13
CA GLU A 256 28.87 64.86 -9.58
C GLU A 256 29.19 65.90 -8.52
N PHE A 257 28.90 65.60 -7.24
CA PHE A 257 29.25 66.45 -6.14
C PHE A 257 30.78 66.61 -6.01
N ILE A 258 31.55 65.50 -6.06
CA ILE A 258 32.98 65.53 -5.99
C ILE A 258 33.62 66.30 -7.19
N ALA A 259 33.05 66.10 -8.41
CA ALA A 259 33.48 66.79 -9.60
C ALA A 259 33.25 68.32 -9.49
N ASN A 260 32.07 68.74 -9.05
CA ASN A 260 31.69 70.14 -8.84
C ASN A 260 32.55 70.82 -7.78
N VAL A 261 32.74 70.14 -6.61
CA VAL A 261 33.62 70.65 -5.54
C VAL A 261 35.09 70.78 -6.03
N SER A 262 35.57 69.82 -6.82
CA SER A 262 36.92 69.87 -7.38
C SER A 262 37.09 71.01 -8.34
N HIS A 263 36.07 71.30 -9.18
CA HIS A 263 36.08 72.43 -10.11
C HIS A 263 36.02 73.75 -9.39
N GLU A 264 35.16 73.92 -8.43
CA GLU A 264 35.03 75.13 -7.60
C GLU A 264 36.28 75.44 -6.76
N LEU A 265 37.01 74.38 -6.28
CA LEU A 265 38.26 74.54 -5.56
C LEU A 265 39.47 74.86 -6.47
N LYS A 266 39.42 74.45 -7.75
CA LYS A 266 40.53 74.68 -8.70
C LYS A 266 40.56 76.13 -9.16
N THR A 267 39.41 76.78 -9.27
CA THR A 267 39.30 78.18 -9.76
C THR A 267 40.04 79.18 -8.83
N PRO A 268 39.87 79.21 -7.49
CA PRO A 268 40.60 80.14 -6.63
C PRO A 268 42.08 79.75 -6.45
N MET A 269 42.48 78.47 -6.65
CA MET A 269 43.91 78.08 -6.53
C MET A 269 44.75 78.42 -7.75
N THR A 270 44.15 78.75 -8.90
CA THR A 270 44.86 79.14 -10.12
C THR A 270 45.07 80.67 -10.19
N THR A 271 44.53 81.44 -9.22
CA THR A 271 44.58 82.90 -9.20
C THR A 271 45.58 83.44 -8.13
N ILE A 272 46.36 82.56 -7.47
CA ILE A 272 47.49 82.86 -6.62
C ILE A 272 48.78 82.44 -7.32
#